data_c7c83595b04c6941ba8828db1eab0831
#
_entry.id   c7c83595b04c6941ba8828db1eab0831
#
_cell.length_a   1.000
_cell.length_b   1.000
_cell.length_c   1.000
_cell.angle_alpha   90.00
_cell.angle_beta   90.00
_cell.angle_gamma   90.00
#
_symmetry.space_group_name_H-M   'P 1'
#
loop_
_entity.id
_entity.type
_entity.pdbx_description
1 polymer ?
#
loop_
_entity_poly.entity_id
_entity_poly.type
_entity_poly.pdbx_seq_one_letter_code
_entity_poly.pdbx_strand_id
1 'polypeptide(L)'
;STLVIRSNIEKITEVWSPSLEYLQDLETMTAKYRIKQYQHLVESDAAVMNSCEEEIKKLESQIQDTDAKLEAIMSANSKAQKGQDDYEVANAAWEKYRGASDEILQLSREGKQQEASKLMTGEVYEDYKSFSKKLTILRDKFQVELDQAKTMANVCTVIIFIVIVAAGLAIAVVTTLIGRIITNSITEPVEQIEAAVASLRKGELSNVEMLTYESEDELGGTIRNLKEAMGILADYVSEISVEVKAIAQGDLTRNGDDITDFLGDFSELKTSLLYILKRFNSTLTEISNLAEQVSSNSSEVENASKSLADGATEQAG
;
A
#
# COMPACT_ATOMS: atom_id res chain seq x y z
N SER A 1 16.34 11.28 -8.20
CA SER A 1 15.65 12.50 -7.69
C SER A 1 16.23 12.98 -6.35
N THR A 2 16.52 12.11 -5.39
CA THR A 2 17.12 12.47 -4.08
C THR A 2 18.46 13.17 -4.22
N LEU A 3 19.31 12.76 -5.15
CA LEU A 3 20.59 13.43 -5.47
C LEU A 3 20.38 14.86 -6.00
N VAL A 4 19.35 15.09 -6.79
CA VAL A 4 19.03 16.43 -7.33
C VAL A 4 18.56 17.36 -6.22
N ILE A 5 17.70 16.87 -5.31
CA ILE A 5 17.25 17.65 -4.15
C ILE A 5 18.44 18.01 -3.27
N ARG A 6 19.27 17.02 -2.93
CA ARG A 6 20.47 17.25 -2.12
C ARG A 6 21.39 18.30 -2.74
N SER A 7 21.70 18.16 -4.04
CA SER A 7 22.53 19.13 -4.75
C SER A 7 21.93 20.54 -4.78
N ASN A 8 20.60 20.68 -4.89
CA ASN A 8 19.98 22.01 -4.83
C ASN A 8 19.98 22.58 -3.41
N ILE A 9 19.76 21.76 -2.38
CA ILE A 9 19.86 22.19 -0.99
C ILE A 9 21.29 22.66 -0.68
N GLU A 10 22.32 21.91 -1.05
CA GLU A 10 23.73 22.30 -0.90
C GLU A 10 24.01 23.66 -1.58
N LYS A 11 23.52 23.88 -2.80
CA LYS A 11 23.67 25.18 -3.47
C LYS A 11 22.95 26.31 -2.74
N ILE A 12 21.77 26.07 -2.19
CA ILE A 12 21.02 27.06 -1.42
C ILE A 12 21.81 27.44 -0.15
N THR A 13 22.28 26.43 0.61
CA THR A 13 22.86 26.63 1.94
C THR A 13 24.31 27.00 1.92
N GLU A 14 25.08 26.55 0.95
CA GLU A 14 26.54 26.74 0.93
C GLU A 14 26.99 27.80 -0.09
N VAL A 15 26.13 28.13 -1.06
CA VAL A 15 26.51 29.08 -2.12
C VAL A 15 25.63 30.33 -2.08
N TRP A 16 24.32 30.17 -2.43
CA TRP A 16 23.50 31.35 -2.70
C TRP A 16 23.14 32.16 -1.45
N SER A 17 22.73 31.50 -0.37
CA SER A 17 22.34 32.22 0.85
C SER A 17 23.51 32.91 1.51
N PRO A 18 24.68 32.29 1.72
CA PRO A 18 25.84 32.99 2.24
C PRO A 18 26.35 34.12 1.31
N SER A 19 26.35 33.91 -0.01
CA SER A 19 26.77 34.95 -0.94
C SER A 19 25.86 36.18 -0.89
N LEU A 20 24.56 36.00 -0.78
CA LEU A 20 23.62 37.12 -0.64
C LEU A 20 23.78 37.83 0.70
N GLU A 21 24.04 37.09 1.78
CA GLU A 21 24.37 37.68 3.10
C GLU A 21 25.63 38.52 3.04
N TYR A 22 26.72 37.99 2.47
CA TYR A 22 27.97 38.73 2.33
C TYR A 22 27.83 39.96 1.44
N LEU A 23 27.07 39.90 0.34
CA LEU A 23 26.77 41.05 -0.50
C LEU A 23 26.01 42.13 0.27
N GLN A 24 25.05 41.78 1.08
CA GLN A 24 24.27 42.69 1.93
C GLN A 24 25.18 43.31 3.04
N ASP A 25 26.04 42.50 3.61
CA ASP A 25 27.00 42.96 4.61
C ASP A 25 28.00 43.97 4.00
N LEU A 26 28.55 43.71 2.80
CA LEU A 26 29.40 44.62 2.06
C LEU A 26 28.66 45.92 1.74
N GLU A 27 27.43 45.90 1.24
CA GLU A 27 26.61 47.09 1.02
C GLU A 27 26.45 47.92 2.31
N THR A 28 26.16 47.25 3.42
CA THR A 28 25.92 47.87 4.72
C THR A 28 27.22 48.48 5.32
N MET A 29 28.31 47.71 5.29
CA MET A 29 29.59 48.16 5.87
C MET A 29 30.21 49.29 5.06
N THR A 30 30.15 49.22 3.74
CA THR A 30 30.69 50.30 2.86
C THR A 30 29.84 51.57 2.97
N ALA A 31 28.54 51.47 3.16
CA ALA A 31 27.71 52.64 3.46
C ALA A 31 28.04 53.26 4.81
N LYS A 32 28.25 52.44 5.88
CA LYS A 32 28.70 52.90 7.20
C LYS A 32 30.07 53.55 7.12
N TYR A 33 31.01 52.97 6.37
CA TYR A 33 32.33 53.51 6.11
C TYR A 33 32.22 54.92 5.57
N ARG A 34 31.42 55.15 4.56
CA ARG A 34 31.19 56.47 3.97
C ARG A 34 30.49 57.41 4.94
N ILE A 35 29.57 56.98 5.75
CA ILE A 35 28.92 57.79 6.78
C ILE A 35 29.97 58.28 7.79
N LYS A 36 30.91 57.43 8.20
CA LYS A 36 31.99 57.81 9.12
C LYS A 36 32.96 58.81 8.51
N GLN A 37 33.23 58.72 7.22
CA GLN A 37 33.98 59.76 6.50
C GLN A 37 33.25 61.11 6.49
N TYR A 38 31.93 61.12 6.24
CA TYR A 38 31.13 62.35 6.33
C TYR A 38 31.08 62.90 7.75
N GLN A 39 30.95 62.03 8.77
CA GLN A 39 30.99 62.45 10.16
C GLN A 39 32.33 63.09 10.51
N HIS A 40 33.45 62.49 10.12
CA HIS A 40 34.78 63.03 10.29
C HIS A 40 34.92 64.39 9.59
N LEU A 41 34.35 64.55 8.41
CA LEU A 41 34.47 65.81 7.61
C LEU A 41 33.71 66.94 8.25
N VAL A 42 32.60 66.75 8.94
CA VAL A 42 31.78 67.79 9.54
C VAL A 42 32.16 68.06 11.01
N GLU A 43 33.01 67.23 11.59
CA GLU A 43 33.39 67.28 12.97
C GLU A 43 34.62 68.26 13.19
N SER A 44 34.68 68.91 14.34
CA SER A 44 35.77 69.76 14.74
C SER A 44 36.51 69.30 16.04
N ASP A 45 35.87 68.33 16.75
CA ASP A 45 36.51 67.73 17.95
C ASP A 45 37.45 66.59 17.51
N ALA A 46 38.72 66.74 17.86
CA ALA A 46 39.77 65.82 17.53
C ALA A 46 39.58 64.43 18.14
N ALA A 47 38.88 64.28 19.27
CA ALA A 47 38.60 63.01 19.89
C ALA A 47 37.49 62.24 19.10
N VAL A 48 36.51 62.98 18.61
CA VAL A 48 35.44 62.39 17.76
C VAL A 48 36.02 62.02 16.38
N MET A 49 36.86 62.82 15.79
CA MET A 49 37.59 62.51 14.56
C MET A 49 38.44 61.24 14.70
N ASN A 50 39.15 61.06 15.78
CA ASN A 50 39.94 59.87 16.06
C ASN A 50 39.01 58.62 16.17
N SER A 51 37.87 58.74 16.86
CA SER A 51 36.87 57.65 16.96
C SER A 51 36.35 57.28 15.60
N CYS A 52 36.06 58.24 14.71
CA CYS A 52 35.64 57.96 13.34
C CYS A 52 36.69 57.17 12.56
N GLU A 53 37.98 57.55 12.69
CA GLU A 53 39.06 56.83 12.01
C GLU A 53 39.25 55.40 12.54
N GLU A 54 39.11 55.16 13.85
CA GLU A 54 39.15 53.83 14.43
C GLU A 54 38.03 52.97 13.90
N GLU A 55 36.80 53.51 13.81
CA GLU A 55 35.67 52.81 13.24
C GLU A 55 35.84 52.55 11.73
N ILE A 56 36.42 53.49 10.98
CA ILE A 56 36.75 53.32 9.56
C ILE A 56 37.71 52.14 9.37
N LYS A 57 38.81 52.09 10.15
CA LYS A 57 39.78 50.98 10.11
C LYS A 57 39.16 49.64 10.46
N LYS A 58 38.27 49.64 11.46
CA LYS A 58 37.53 48.42 11.82
C LYS A 58 36.61 47.94 10.67
N LEU A 59 35.91 48.88 10.05
CA LEU A 59 35.04 48.54 8.89
C LEU A 59 35.86 48.05 7.69
N GLU A 60 37.02 48.61 7.41
CA GLU A 60 37.95 48.12 6.37
C GLU A 60 38.33 46.67 6.59
N SER A 61 38.75 46.32 7.81
CA SER A 61 39.07 44.93 8.13
C SER A 61 37.88 43.98 7.97
N GLN A 62 36.66 44.42 8.37
CA GLN A 62 35.44 43.63 8.22
C GLN A 62 35.03 43.48 6.75
N ILE A 63 35.15 44.55 5.95
CA ILE A 63 34.87 44.51 4.52
C ILE A 63 35.84 43.55 3.83
N GLN A 64 37.12 43.62 4.10
CA GLN A 64 38.14 42.75 3.52
C GLN A 64 37.89 41.27 3.88
N ASP A 65 37.51 40.96 5.12
CA ASP A 65 37.23 39.62 5.59
C ASP A 65 35.96 39.06 4.91
N THR A 66 34.92 39.89 4.78
CA THR A 66 33.67 39.50 4.11
C THR A 66 33.85 39.31 2.60
N ASP A 67 34.63 40.19 1.98
CA ASP A 67 34.98 40.11 0.57
C ASP A 67 35.75 38.82 0.25
N ALA A 68 36.76 38.47 1.06
CA ALA A 68 37.51 37.22 0.91
C ALA A 68 36.59 35.96 1.03
N LYS A 69 35.58 36.00 1.90
CA LYS A 69 34.60 34.91 2.01
C LYS A 69 33.72 34.79 0.77
N LEU A 70 33.28 35.94 0.25
CA LEU A 70 32.48 35.94 -1.01
C LEU A 70 33.29 35.43 -2.19
N GLU A 71 34.57 35.92 -2.32
CA GLU A 71 35.47 35.46 -3.37
C GLU A 71 35.74 33.96 -3.31
N ALA A 72 35.94 33.42 -2.11
CA ALA A 72 36.11 31.96 -1.92
C ALA A 72 34.92 31.15 -2.43
N ILE A 73 33.67 31.59 -2.15
CA ILE A 73 32.46 30.92 -2.68
C ILE A 73 32.38 31.05 -4.20
N MET A 74 32.67 32.24 -4.74
CA MET A 74 32.60 32.47 -6.18
C MET A 74 33.65 31.64 -6.92
N SER A 75 34.85 31.55 -6.43
CA SER A 75 35.93 30.77 -7.01
C SER A 75 35.66 29.26 -6.98
N ALA A 76 35.04 28.77 -5.91
CA ALA A 76 34.71 27.35 -5.74
C ALA A 76 33.49 26.90 -6.55
N ASN A 77 32.66 27.82 -7.05
CA ASN A 77 31.38 27.48 -7.66
C ASN A 77 31.23 28.05 -9.07
N SER A 78 31.20 27.16 -10.08
CA SER A 78 31.10 27.55 -11.51
C SER A 78 29.86 28.37 -11.87
N LYS A 79 28.77 28.26 -11.12
CA LYS A 79 27.56 29.07 -11.33
C LYS A 79 27.75 30.48 -10.75
N ALA A 80 28.38 30.62 -9.62
CA ALA A 80 28.69 31.89 -9.01
C ALA A 80 29.72 32.65 -9.85
N GLN A 81 30.61 31.96 -10.57
CA GLN A 81 31.57 32.57 -11.52
C GLN A 81 30.91 33.38 -12.62
N LYS A 82 29.62 33.16 -12.94
CA LYS A 82 28.89 34.02 -13.87
C LYS A 82 28.73 35.46 -13.40
N GLY A 83 28.94 35.73 -12.11
CA GLY A 83 29.01 37.08 -11.54
C GLY A 83 30.42 37.66 -11.45
N GLN A 84 31.45 36.93 -11.87
CA GLN A 84 32.84 37.30 -11.67
C GLN A 84 33.21 38.67 -12.27
N ASP A 85 32.77 38.94 -13.49
CA ASP A 85 33.04 40.22 -14.16
C ASP A 85 32.45 41.40 -13.38
N ASP A 86 31.21 41.27 -12.86
CA ASP A 86 30.57 42.33 -12.08
C ASP A 86 31.24 42.50 -10.71
N TYR A 87 31.67 41.39 -10.09
CA TYR A 87 32.40 41.39 -8.83
C TYR A 87 33.78 42.07 -8.98
N GLU A 88 34.56 41.73 -10.01
CA GLU A 88 35.87 42.33 -10.27
C GLU A 88 35.76 43.83 -10.50
N VAL A 89 34.75 44.26 -11.27
CA VAL A 89 34.48 45.69 -11.49
C VAL A 89 34.07 46.39 -10.19
N ALA A 90 33.25 45.74 -9.35
CA ALA A 90 32.87 46.26 -8.05
C ALA A 90 34.11 46.42 -7.16
N ASN A 91 34.92 45.38 -7.06
CA ASN A 91 36.12 45.38 -6.22
C ASN A 91 37.13 46.45 -6.66
N ALA A 92 37.39 46.57 -7.95
CA ALA A 92 38.25 47.60 -8.49
C ALA A 92 37.72 49.02 -8.19
N ALA A 93 36.42 49.26 -8.26
CA ALA A 93 35.79 50.53 -7.90
C ALA A 93 35.90 50.83 -6.38
N TRP A 94 35.69 49.80 -5.55
CA TRP A 94 35.87 49.92 -4.11
C TRP A 94 37.33 50.28 -3.71
N GLU A 95 38.33 49.61 -4.29
CA GLU A 95 39.71 49.87 -4.02
C GLU A 95 40.14 51.31 -4.40
N LYS A 96 39.62 51.84 -5.50
CA LYS A 96 39.81 53.25 -5.86
C LYS A 96 39.18 54.19 -4.82
N TYR A 97 37.93 53.92 -4.42
CA TYR A 97 37.23 54.71 -3.41
C TYR A 97 37.97 54.68 -2.08
N ARG A 98 38.40 53.50 -1.63
CA ARG A 98 39.16 53.32 -0.40
C ARG A 98 40.54 54.02 -0.44
N GLY A 99 41.22 53.92 -1.59
CA GLY A 99 42.52 54.56 -1.78
C GLY A 99 42.51 56.08 -1.63
N ALA A 100 41.36 56.74 -1.87
CA ALA A 100 41.20 58.16 -1.65
C ALA A 100 40.84 58.55 -0.20
N SER A 101 40.54 57.55 0.65
CA SER A 101 40.06 57.77 2.02
C SER A 101 41.10 58.52 2.90
N ASP A 102 42.35 58.12 2.84
CA ASP A 102 43.41 58.74 3.66
C ASP A 102 43.57 60.22 3.32
N GLU A 103 43.49 60.57 2.03
CA GLU A 103 43.60 62.02 1.62
C GLU A 103 42.36 62.79 2.11
N ILE A 104 41.14 62.21 2.04
CA ILE A 104 39.92 62.84 2.54
C ILE A 104 40.02 63.11 4.04
N LEU A 105 40.48 62.12 4.83
CA LEU A 105 40.61 62.21 6.26
C LEU A 105 41.73 63.23 6.64
N GLN A 106 42.85 63.26 5.91
CA GLN A 106 43.93 64.21 6.11
C GLN A 106 43.46 65.65 5.84
N LEU A 107 42.79 65.89 4.67
CA LEU A 107 42.26 67.22 4.37
C LEU A 107 41.25 67.69 5.42
N SER A 108 40.46 66.80 5.92
CA SER A 108 39.51 67.10 6.99
C SER A 108 40.23 67.49 8.29
N ARG A 109 41.29 66.79 8.70
CA ARG A 109 42.11 67.14 9.86
C ARG A 109 42.83 68.50 9.72
N GLU A 110 43.22 68.83 8.51
CA GLU A 110 43.88 70.15 8.22
C GLU A 110 42.87 71.28 8.17
N GLY A 111 41.59 71.07 8.42
CA GLY A 111 40.53 72.08 8.35
C GLY A 111 40.13 72.45 6.91
N LYS A 112 40.52 71.67 5.90
CA LYS A 112 40.25 71.89 4.49
C LYS A 112 38.93 71.19 4.05
N GLN A 113 37.88 71.47 4.79
CA GLN A 113 36.58 70.74 4.58
C GLN A 113 36.03 70.89 3.18
N GLN A 114 36.20 72.02 2.51
CA GLN A 114 35.74 72.23 1.15
C GLN A 114 36.45 71.32 0.11
N GLU A 115 37.80 71.18 0.29
CA GLU A 115 38.62 70.35 -0.58
C GLU A 115 38.26 68.84 -0.34
N ALA A 116 38.21 68.43 0.92
CA ALA A 116 37.78 67.05 1.28
C ALA A 116 36.37 66.74 0.76
N SER A 117 35.40 67.65 0.93
CA SER A 117 34.07 67.54 0.44
C SER A 117 34.01 67.43 -1.09
N LYS A 118 34.78 68.26 -1.81
CA LYS A 118 34.88 68.23 -3.26
C LYS A 118 35.42 66.87 -3.76
N LEU A 119 36.47 66.35 -3.09
CA LEU A 119 37.01 65.03 -3.41
C LEU A 119 35.96 63.93 -3.17
N MET A 120 35.32 63.94 -2.01
CA MET A 120 34.34 62.94 -1.59
C MET A 120 33.06 62.97 -2.42
N THR A 121 32.65 64.09 -2.99
CA THR A 121 31.44 64.23 -3.81
C THR A 121 31.70 64.26 -5.33
N GLY A 122 32.98 64.30 -5.74
CA GLY A 122 33.42 64.32 -7.13
C GLY A 122 33.70 62.93 -7.71
N GLU A 123 34.92 62.75 -8.23
CA GLU A 123 35.33 61.52 -8.92
C GLU A 123 35.26 60.28 -8.02
N VAL A 124 35.66 60.41 -6.77
CA VAL A 124 35.63 59.35 -5.76
C VAL A 124 34.19 58.87 -5.49
N TYR A 125 33.20 59.75 -5.62
CA TYR A 125 31.78 59.36 -5.49
C TYR A 125 31.32 58.47 -6.64
N GLU A 126 31.77 58.72 -7.86
CA GLU A 126 31.43 57.89 -8.99
C GLU A 126 31.99 56.48 -8.87
N ASP A 127 33.20 56.32 -8.25
CA ASP A 127 33.76 55.01 -7.91
C ASP A 127 32.86 54.27 -6.89
N TYR A 128 32.44 54.95 -5.78
CA TYR A 128 31.51 54.37 -4.81
C TYR A 128 30.15 53.97 -5.44
N LYS A 129 29.63 54.83 -6.30
CA LYS A 129 28.38 54.59 -7.02
C LYS A 129 28.49 53.40 -7.98
N SER A 130 29.62 53.27 -8.69
CA SER A 130 29.93 52.12 -9.54
C SER A 130 29.97 50.83 -8.72
N PHE A 131 30.72 50.85 -7.59
CA PHE A 131 30.74 49.72 -6.65
C PHE A 131 29.34 49.30 -6.18
N SER A 132 28.55 50.21 -5.59
CA SER A 132 27.23 49.94 -5.07
C SER A 132 26.29 49.39 -6.14
N LYS A 133 26.34 49.98 -7.36
CA LYS A 133 25.52 49.48 -8.49
C LYS A 133 25.90 48.05 -8.90
N LYS A 134 27.19 47.74 -8.93
CA LYS A 134 27.66 46.39 -9.30
C LYS A 134 27.34 45.35 -8.24
N LEU A 135 27.42 45.67 -6.96
CA LEU A 135 26.95 44.81 -5.89
C LEU A 135 25.46 44.51 -6.01
N THR A 136 24.63 45.52 -6.30
CA THR A 136 23.20 45.35 -6.51
C THR A 136 22.93 44.41 -7.70
N ILE A 137 23.61 44.58 -8.84
CA ILE A 137 23.48 43.68 -9.98
C ILE A 137 23.86 42.25 -9.63
N LEU A 138 24.96 42.08 -8.88
CA LEU A 138 25.43 40.77 -8.46
C LEU A 138 24.44 40.10 -7.49
N ARG A 139 23.92 40.85 -6.53
CA ARG A 139 22.88 40.41 -5.60
C ARG A 139 21.62 39.96 -6.36
N ASP A 140 21.14 40.72 -7.33
CA ASP A 140 19.95 40.36 -8.13
C ASP A 140 20.18 39.09 -8.94
N LYS A 141 21.38 38.92 -9.52
CA LYS A 141 21.75 37.67 -10.20
C LYS A 141 21.72 36.46 -9.26
N PHE A 142 22.32 36.59 -8.07
CA PHE A 142 22.37 35.51 -7.10
C PHE A 142 20.99 35.21 -6.51
N GLN A 143 20.12 36.22 -6.34
CA GLN A 143 18.74 36.03 -5.92
C GLN A 143 17.95 35.17 -6.93
N VAL A 144 18.12 35.45 -8.22
CA VAL A 144 17.47 34.64 -9.28
C VAL A 144 17.94 33.18 -9.22
N GLU A 145 19.23 32.95 -9.07
CA GLU A 145 19.77 31.56 -8.96
C GLU A 145 19.28 30.86 -7.68
N LEU A 146 19.17 31.57 -6.56
CA LEU A 146 18.59 31.07 -5.31
C LEU A 146 17.11 30.64 -5.51
N ASP A 147 16.32 31.50 -6.13
CA ASP A 147 14.89 31.23 -6.34
C ASP A 147 14.66 30.08 -7.33
N GLN A 148 15.53 29.95 -8.34
CA GLN A 148 15.54 28.78 -9.22
C GLN A 148 15.86 27.49 -8.46
N ALA A 149 16.89 27.52 -7.60
CA ALA A 149 17.28 26.36 -6.80
C ALA A 149 16.16 25.94 -5.82
N LYS A 150 15.50 26.90 -5.16
CA LYS A 150 14.34 26.68 -4.28
C LYS A 150 13.16 26.07 -5.07
N THR A 151 12.85 26.63 -6.23
CA THR A 151 11.77 26.15 -7.09
C THR A 151 12.02 24.71 -7.53
N MET A 152 13.24 24.39 -7.97
CA MET A 152 13.60 23.03 -8.37
C MET A 152 13.52 22.04 -7.19
N ALA A 153 13.97 22.44 -6.00
CA ALA A 153 13.86 21.60 -4.81
C ALA A 153 12.38 21.30 -4.47
N ASN A 154 11.51 22.32 -4.51
CA ASN A 154 10.09 22.18 -4.25
C ASN A 154 9.40 21.27 -5.29
N VAL A 155 9.65 21.50 -6.58
CA VAL A 155 9.08 20.67 -7.67
C VAL A 155 9.49 19.20 -7.50
N CYS A 156 10.76 18.94 -7.23
CA CYS A 156 11.23 17.57 -6.98
C CYS A 156 10.55 16.93 -5.78
N THR A 157 10.35 17.68 -4.69
CA THR A 157 9.66 17.20 -3.48
C THR A 157 8.20 16.83 -3.78
N VAL A 158 7.49 17.68 -4.51
CA VAL A 158 6.10 17.42 -4.93
C VAL A 158 6.00 16.17 -5.81
N ILE A 159 6.91 16.02 -6.79
CA ILE A 159 6.94 14.84 -7.66
C ILE A 159 7.16 13.56 -6.84
N ILE A 160 8.09 13.57 -5.88
CA ILE A 160 8.34 12.41 -5.01
C ILE A 160 7.08 12.07 -4.21
N PHE A 161 6.42 13.07 -3.64
CA PHE A 161 5.17 12.87 -2.88
C PHE A 161 4.08 12.23 -3.75
N ILE A 162 3.87 12.72 -4.98
CA ILE A 162 2.91 12.14 -5.93
C ILE A 162 3.24 10.68 -6.25
N VAL A 163 4.52 10.36 -6.49
CA VAL A 163 4.96 8.99 -6.78
C VAL A 163 4.70 8.06 -5.59
N ILE A 164 4.97 8.49 -4.36
CA ILE A 164 4.71 7.70 -3.15
C ILE A 164 3.20 7.42 -2.99
N VAL A 165 2.36 8.44 -3.17
CA VAL A 165 0.89 8.29 -3.09
C VAL A 165 0.38 7.34 -4.18
N ALA A 166 0.84 7.50 -5.42
CA ALA A 166 0.47 6.62 -6.53
C ALA A 166 0.89 5.15 -6.29
N ALA A 167 2.09 4.93 -5.77
CA ALA A 167 2.56 3.60 -5.40
C ALA A 167 1.72 2.97 -4.28
N GLY A 168 1.35 3.74 -3.26
CA GLY A 168 0.46 3.30 -2.18
C GLY A 168 -0.92 2.88 -2.68
N LEU A 169 -1.51 3.67 -3.57
CA LEU A 169 -2.79 3.34 -4.22
C LEU A 169 -2.70 2.07 -5.07
N ALA A 170 -1.62 1.92 -5.85
CA ALA A 170 -1.39 0.72 -6.66
C ALA A 170 -1.30 -0.55 -5.78
N ILE A 171 -0.55 -0.49 -4.67
CA ILE A 171 -0.44 -1.59 -3.70
C ILE A 171 -1.81 -1.92 -3.11
N ALA A 172 -2.61 -0.93 -2.70
CA ALA A 172 -3.95 -1.15 -2.15
C ALA A 172 -4.87 -1.85 -3.16
N VAL A 173 -4.86 -1.45 -4.44
CA VAL A 173 -5.62 -2.10 -5.50
C VAL A 173 -5.18 -3.55 -5.71
N VAL A 174 -3.88 -3.80 -5.82
CA VAL A 174 -3.33 -5.15 -5.99
C VAL A 174 -3.69 -6.06 -4.81
N THR A 175 -3.55 -5.57 -3.57
CA THR A 175 -3.92 -6.33 -2.36
C THR A 175 -5.41 -6.68 -2.34
N THR A 176 -6.28 -5.74 -2.74
CA THR A 176 -7.73 -5.99 -2.80
C THR A 176 -8.09 -7.03 -3.88
N LEU A 177 -7.45 -6.97 -5.04
CA LEU A 177 -7.64 -7.94 -6.12
C LEU A 177 -7.18 -9.35 -5.70
N ILE A 178 -5.99 -9.46 -5.13
CA ILE A 178 -5.48 -10.74 -4.60
C ILE A 178 -6.41 -11.28 -3.51
N GLY A 179 -6.86 -10.44 -2.58
CA GLY A 179 -7.82 -10.83 -1.54
C GLY A 179 -9.10 -11.42 -2.12
N ARG A 180 -9.68 -10.78 -3.14
CA ARG A 180 -10.87 -11.30 -3.83
C ARG A 180 -10.62 -12.63 -4.53
N ILE A 181 -9.47 -12.77 -5.22
CA ILE A 181 -9.11 -14.04 -5.87
C ILE A 181 -9.00 -15.15 -4.83
N ILE A 182 -8.30 -14.93 -3.72
CA ILE A 182 -8.14 -15.92 -2.65
C ILE A 182 -9.51 -16.28 -2.06
N THR A 183 -10.36 -15.30 -1.76
CA THR A 183 -11.68 -15.54 -1.19
C THR A 183 -12.53 -16.40 -2.13
N ASN A 184 -12.63 -16.03 -3.39
CA ASN A 184 -13.49 -16.73 -4.35
C ASN A 184 -12.94 -18.09 -4.78
N SER A 185 -11.60 -18.24 -4.87
CA SER A 185 -11.00 -19.47 -5.41
C SER A 185 -10.58 -20.47 -4.32
N ILE A 186 -10.50 -20.05 -3.07
CA ILE A 186 -10.05 -20.94 -1.97
C ILE A 186 -11.03 -20.93 -0.81
N THR A 187 -11.33 -19.76 -0.23
CA THR A 187 -12.13 -19.69 1.00
C THR A 187 -13.55 -20.18 0.78
N GLU A 188 -14.22 -19.67 -0.23
CA GLU A 188 -15.62 -20.01 -0.52
C GLU A 188 -15.81 -21.50 -0.85
N PRO A 189 -15.05 -22.15 -1.77
CA PRO A 189 -15.18 -23.58 -2.01
C PRO A 189 -14.82 -24.44 -0.79
N VAL A 190 -13.84 -24.05 0.02
CA VAL A 190 -13.50 -24.78 1.25
C VAL A 190 -14.65 -24.71 2.26
N GLU A 191 -15.30 -23.56 2.43
CA GLU A 191 -16.50 -23.44 3.27
C GLU A 191 -17.65 -24.30 2.78
N GLN A 192 -17.87 -24.40 1.45
CA GLN A 192 -18.88 -25.30 0.87
C GLN A 192 -18.56 -26.77 1.15
N ILE A 193 -17.29 -27.17 1.02
CA ILE A 193 -16.86 -28.54 1.37
C ILE A 193 -17.12 -28.83 2.84
N GLU A 194 -16.71 -27.90 3.74
CA GLU A 194 -16.91 -28.05 5.19
C GLU A 194 -18.41 -28.21 5.52
N ALA A 195 -19.27 -27.37 4.94
CA ALA A 195 -20.71 -27.43 5.13
C ALA A 195 -21.30 -28.76 4.64
N ALA A 196 -20.87 -29.24 3.47
CA ALA A 196 -21.34 -30.53 2.90
C ALA A 196 -20.90 -31.72 3.77
N VAL A 197 -19.66 -31.74 4.25
CA VAL A 197 -19.14 -32.76 5.18
C VAL A 197 -19.90 -32.71 6.51
N ALA A 198 -20.24 -31.51 7.00
CA ALA A 198 -21.07 -31.37 8.20
C ALA A 198 -22.49 -31.91 8.03
N SER A 199 -23.10 -31.70 6.85
CA SER A 199 -24.41 -32.31 6.47
C SER A 199 -24.29 -33.84 6.39
N LEU A 200 -23.26 -34.35 5.73
CA LEU A 200 -22.98 -35.77 5.64
C LEU A 200 -22.87 -36.43 7.04
N ARG A 201 -22.17 -35.79 7.99
CA ARG A 201 -22.05 -36.24 9.36
C ARG A 201 -23.39 -36.35 10.09
N LYS A 202 -24.38 -35.51 9.71
CA LYS A 202 -25.73 -35.54 10.26
C LYS A 202 -26.64 -36.53 9.53
N GLY A 203 -26.19 -37.12 8.44
CA GLY A 203 -27.01 -37.95 7.55
C GLY A 203 -27.93 -37.17 6.61
N GLU A 204 -27.68 -35.86 6.43
CA GLU A 204 -28.46 -34.97 5.55
C GLU A 204 -27.85 -35.02 4.14
N LEU A 205 -28.21 -36.03 3.35
CA LEU A 205 -27.64 -36.32 2.03
C LEU A 205 -28.25 -35.45 0.90
N SER A 206 -29.44 -34.89 1.08
CA SER A 206 -30.12 -34.07 0.09
C SER A 206 -29.57 -32.65 -0.09
N ASN A 207 -28.67 -32.18 0.78
CA ASN A 207 -28.14 -30.82 0.77
C ASN A 207 -27.02 -30.60 -0.27
N VAL A 208 -26.97 -31.38 -1.36
CA VAL A 208 -25.98 -31.27 -2.45
C VAL A 208 -26.07 -29.95 -3.24
N GLU A 209 -27.22 -29.28 -3.19
CA GLU A 209 -27.45 -28.01 -3.88
C GLU A 209 -26.58 -26.85 -3.31
N MET A 210 -26.05 -26.99 -2.10
CA MET A 210 -25.11 -26.02 -1.50
C MET A 210 -23.75 -26.02 -2.19
N LEU A 211 -23.39 -27.06 -2.91
CA LEU A 211 -22.14 -27.21 -3.65
C LEU A 211 -22.27 -26.53 -5.03
N THR A 212 -22.07 -25.23 -5.06
CA THR A 212 -22.28 -24.39 -6.26
C THR A 212 -20.99 -23.97 -6.95
N TYR A 213 -19.82 -24.17 -6.31
CA TYR A 213 -18.53 -23.78 -6.89
C TYR A 213 -18.19 -24.69 -8.09
N GLU A 214 -17.97 -24.04 -9.24
CA GLU A 214 -17.59 -24.67 -10.49
C GLU A 214 -16.24 -24.13 -10.94
N SER A 215 -15.24 -25.00 -11.04
CA SER A 215 -13.91 -24.70 -11.53
C SER A 215 -13.25 -25.95 -12.10
N GLU A 216 -12.26 -25.75 -12.97
CA GLU A 216 -11.42 -26.83 -13.50
C GLU A 216 -10.22 -27.17 -12.60
N ASP A 217 -10.07 -26.48 -11.45
CA ASP A 217 -9.01 -26.70 -10.49
C ASP A 217 -9.27 -27.90 -9.56
N GLU A 218 -8.35 -28.16 -8.64
CA GLU A 218 -8.41 -29.28 -7.70
C GLU A 218 -9.61 -29.16 -6.74
N LEU A 219 -10.00 -27.93 -6.36
CA LEU A 219 -11.14 -27.69 -5.49
C LEU A 219 -12.46 -27.94 -6.23
N GLY A 220 -12.57 -27.49 -7.48
CA GLY A 220 -13.71 -27.81 -8.35
C GLY A 220 -13.84 -29.30 -8.57
N GLY A 221 -12.72 -30.01 -8.78
CA GLY A 221 -12.69 -31.46 -8.84
C GLY A 221 -13.18 -32.13 -7.55
N THR A 222 -12.72 -31.64 -6.41
CA THR A 222 -13.13 -32.17 -5.09
C THR A 222 -14.63 -31.97 -4.85
N ILE A 223 -15.17 -30.81 -5.19
CA ILE A 223 -16.60 -30.51 -5.03
C ILE A 223 -17.45 -31.39 -5.93
N ARG A 224 -17.07 -31.60 -7.20
CA ARG A 224 -17.78 -32.53 -8.10
C ARG A 224 -17.80 -33.92 -7.54
N ASN A 225 -16.67 -34.46 -7.10
CA ASN A 225 -16.58 -35.79 -6.51
C ASN A 225 -17.41 -35.92 -5.23
N LEU A 226 -17.39 -34.88 -4.35
CA LEU A 226 -18.20 -34.87 -3.13
C LEU A 226 -19.70 -34.84 -3.44
N LYS A 227 -20.10 -34.01 -4.41
CA LYS A 227 -21.47 -33.90 -4.88
C LYS A 227 -22.01 -35.26 -5.44
N GLU A 228 -21.19 -35.91 -6.27
CA GLU A 228 -21.50 -37.23 -6.83
C GLU A 228 -21.59 -38.30 -5.72
N ALA A 229 -20.61 -38.31 -4.79
CA ALA A 229 -20.63 -39.27 -3.69
C ALA A 229 -21.87 -39.11 -2.78
N MET A 230 -22.21 -37.84 -2.42
CA MET A 230 -23.42 -37.57 -1.64
C MET A 230 -24.70 -37.99 -2.38
N GLY A 231 -24.75 -37.74 -3.70
CA GLY A 231 -25.86 -38.16 -4.54
C GLY A 231 -26.04 -39.69 -4.56
N ILE A 232 -24.97 -40.43 -4.81
CA ILE A 232 -24.98 -41.91 -4.79
C ILE A 232 -25.43 -42.43 -3.41
N LEU A 233 -24.94 -41.87 -2.32
CA LEU A 233 -25.36 -42.27 -0.96
C LEU A 233 -26.83 -41.96 -0.71
N ALA A 234 -27.33 -40.81 -1.19
CA ALA A 234 -28.75 -40.45 -1.08
C ALA A 234 -29.64 -41.46 -1.82
N ASP A 235 -29.25 -41.85 -3.04
CA ASP A 235 -29.96 -42.85 -3.85
C ASP A 235 -29.98 -44.22 -3.14
N TYR A 236 -28.85 -44.68 -2.59
CA TYR A 236 -28.80 -45.93 -1.84
C TYR A 236 -29.70 -45.92 -0.62
N VAL A 237 -29.64 -44.85 0.20
CA VAL A 237 -30.50 -44.72 1.38
C VAL A 237 -31.99 -44.67 0.99
N SER A 238 -32.35 -43.97 -0.08
CA SER A 238 -33.71 -43.91 -0.62
C SER A 238 -34.19 -45.27 -1.05
N GLU A 239 -33.38 -46.00 -1.82
CA GLU A 239 -33.74 -47.32 -2.33
C GLU A 239 -33.88 -48.37 -1.20
N ILE A 240 -32.93 -48.42 -0.27
CA ILE A 240 -33.02 -49.26 0.91
C ILE A 240 -34.31 -48.95 1.71
N SER A 241 -34.64 -47.65 1.85
CA SER A 241 -35.88 -47.25 2.54
C SER A 241 -37.13 -47.73 1.84
N VAL A 242 -37.17 -47.66 0.49
CA VAL A 242 -38.28 -48.18 -0.33
C VAL A 242 -38.43 -49.67 -0.18
N GLU A 243 -37.32 -50.42 -0.29
CA GLU A 243 -37.35 -51.88 -0.17
C GLU A 243 -37.77 -52.35 1.23
N VAL A 244 -37.18 -51.78 2.29
CA VAL A 244 -37.55 -52.13 3.66
C VAL A 244 -39.01 -51.81 3.95
N LYS A 245 -39.54 -50.69 3.38
CA LYS A 245 -40.94 -50.31 3.51
C LYS A 245 -41.90 -51.30 2.77
N ALA A 246 -41.51 -51.73 1.58
CA ALA A 246 -42.28 -52.77 0.83
C ALA A 246 -42.34 -54.08 1.62
N ILE A 247 -41.19 -54.54 2.16
CA ILE A 247 -41.13 -55.72 3.04
C ILE A 247 -42.07 -55.57 4.23
N ALA A 248 -42.03 -54.41 4.92
CA ALA A 248 -42.89 -54.13 6.06
C ALA A 248 -44.36 -54.09 5.75
N GLN A 249 -44.75 -53.80 4.49
CA GLN A 249 -46.14 -53.86 3.99
C GLN A 249 -46.57 -55.23 3.47
N GLY A 250 -45.69 -56.22 3.49
CA GLY A 250 -45.93 -57.55 3.03
C GLY A 250 -45.79 -57.78 1.52
N ASP A 251 -45.22 -56.75 0.80
CA ASP A 251 -44.90 -56.93 -0.62
C ASP A 251 -43.53 -57.60 -0.75
N LEU A 252 -43.54 -58.88 -1.02
CA LEU A 252 -42.36 -59.71 -1.19
C LEU A 252 -42.19 -60.19 -2.65
N THR A 253 -42.85 -59.49 -3.58
CA THR A 253 -42.86 -59.87 -5.03
C THR A 253 -41.63 -59.32 -5.74
N ARG A 254 -40.90 -58.38 -5.12
CA ARG A 254 -39.72 -57.75 -5.68
C ARG A 254 -38.54 -58.70 -5.80
N ASN A 255 -37.74 -58.53 -6.82
CA ASN A 255 -36.58 -59.37 -7.12
C ASN A 255 -35.30 -58.55 -7.31
N GLY A 256 -34.18 -59.20 -7.56
CA GLY A 256 -32.87 -58.54 -7.67
C GLY A 256 -32.75 -57.59 -8.85
N ASP A 257 -33.59 -57.69 -9.87
CA ASP A 257 -33.54 -56.78 -11.02
C ASP A 257 -34.25 -55.44 -10.74
N ASP A 258 -35.08 -55.43 -9.68
CA ASP A 258 -35.81 -54.23 -9.23
C ASP A 258 -34.96 -53.33 -8.33
N ILE A 259 -33.83 -53.85 -7.86
CA ILE A 259 -32.89 -53.11 -6.93
C ILE A 259 -31.63 -52.72 -7.68
N THR A 260 -31.27 -51.42 -7.65
CA THR A 260 -30.07 -50.87 -8.27
C THR A 260 -28.81 -51.56 -7.73
N ASP A 261 -27.76 -51.65 -8.56
CA ASP A 261 -26.48 -52.18 -8.11
C ASP A 261 -25.74 -51.16 -7.22
N PHE A 262 -25.50 -51.53 -5.98
CA PHE A 262 -24.68 -50.75 -5.05
C PHE A 262 -23.21 -51.03 -5.30
N LEU A 263 -22.39 -49.95 -5.30
CA LEU A 263 -20.95 -50.03 -5.58
C LEU A 263 -20.13 -50.30 -4.30
N GLY A 264 -18.98 -50.96 -4.50
CA GLY A 264 -18.00 -51.21 -3.43
C GLY A 264 -18.58 -51.97 -2.23
N ASP A 265 -18.29 -51.52 -1.05
CA ASP A 265 -18.69 -52.13 0.22
C ASP A 265 -20.23 -52.14 0.41
N PHE A 266 -20.97 -51.28 -0.28
CA PHE A 266 -22.44 -51.25 -0.24
C PHE A 266 -23.09 -52.41 -0.99
N SER A 267 -22.35 -53.11 -1.85
CA SER A 267 -22.89 -54.29 -2.59
C SER A 267 -23.39 -55.40 -1.66
N GLU A 268 -22.80 -55.53 -0.46
CA GLU A 268 -23.28 -56.51 0.54
C GLU A 268 -24.67 -56.17 1.09
N LEU A 269 -25.07 -54.88 1.10
CA LEU A 269 -26.40 -54.46 1.52
C LEU A 269 -27.48 -54.99 0.53
N LYS A 270 -27.24 -54.89 -0.80
CA LYS A 270 -28.14 -55.49 -1.81
C LYS A 270 -28.26 -56.99 -1.59
N THR A 271 -27.14 -57.69 -1.45
CA THR A 271 -27.10 -59.13 -1.20
C THR A 271 -27.88 -59.49 0.06
N SER A 272 -27.75 -58.74 1.14
CA SER A 272 -28.45 -58.94 2.40
C SER A 272 -29.96 -58.71 2.27
N LEU A 273 -30.39 -57.65 1.56
CA LEU A 273 -31.79 -57.36 1.30
C LEU A 273 -32.44 -58.50 0.49
N LEU A 274 -31.80 -58.96 -0.59
CA LEU A 274 -32.27 -60.09 -1.39
C LEU A 274 -32.35 -61.38 -0.60
N TYR A 275 -31.39 -61.62 0.31
CA TYR A 275 -31.44 -62.78 1.19
C TYR A 275 -32.60 -62.68 2.16
N ILE A 276 -32.90 -61.52 2.73
CA ILE A 276 -34.05 -61.27 3.60
C ILE A 276 -35.35 -61.58 2.82
N LEU A 277 -35.57 -61.03 1.63
CA LEU A 277 -36.72 -61.26 0.75
C LEU A 277 -36.89 -62.73 0.47
N LYS A 278 -35.84 -63.42 0.06
CA LYS A 278 -35.85 -64.85 -0.24
C LYS A 278 -36.27 -65.70 0.98
N ARG A 279 -35.73 -65.38 2.16
CA ARG A 279 -36.08 -66.11 3.40
C ARG A 279 -37.51 -65.86 3.81
N PHE A 280 -37.99 -64.61 3.75
CA PHE A 280 -39.44 -64.36 4.01
C PHE A 280 -40.34 -65.09 3.07
N ASN A 281 -40.08 -65.07 1.77
CA ASN A 281 -40.86 -65.80 0.76
C ASN A 281 -40.86 -67.31 1.04
N SER A 282 -39.69 -67.87 1.29
CA SER A 282 -39.55 -69.27 1.63
C SER A 282 -40.40 -69.68 2.86
N THR A 283 -40.23 -68.85 3.97
CA THR A 283 -40.96 -69.11 5.22
C THR A 283 -42.48 -68.98 5.05
N LEU A 284 -42.98 -67.98 4.31
CA LEU A 284 -44.41 -67.82 4.05
C LEU A 284 -44.96 -68.92 3.17
N THR A 285 -44.18 -69.36 2.17
CA THR A 285 -44.58 -70.55 1.36
C THR A 285 -44.66 -71.78 2.22
N GLU A 286 -43.72 -72.01 3.12
CA GLU A 286 -43.75 -73.14 4.07
C GLU A 286 -44.95 -73.07 5.02
N ILE A 287 -45.25 -71.88 5.56
CA ILE A 287 -46.41 -71.63 6.41
C ILE A 287 -47.72 -71.91 5.58
N SER A 288 -47.81 -71.45 4.32
CA SER A 288 -48.94 -71.70 3.47
C SER A 288 -49.17 -73.23 3.23
N ASN A 289 -48.07 -73.93 2.91
CA ASN A 289 -48.13 -75.37 2.72
C ASN A 289 -48.52 -76.09 4.01
N LEU A 290 -48.03 -75.68 5.16
CA LEU A 290 -48.42 -76.22 6.46
C LEU A 290 -49.88 -75.90 6.76
N ALA A 291 -50.38 -74.71 6.46
CA ALA A 291 -51.79 -74.36 6.62
C ALA A 291 -52.71 -75.19 5.72
N GLU A 292 -52.35 -75.47 4.47
CA GLU A 292 -53.09 -76.38 3.57
C GLU A 292 -53.11 -77.81 4.13
N GLN A 293 -51.95 -78.29 4.64
CA GLN A 293 -51.88 -79.63 5.23
C GLN A 293 -52.70 -79.72 6.52
N VAL A 294 -52.71 -78.70 7.38
CA VAL A 294 -53.57 -78.61 8.56
C VAL A 294 -55.06 -78.59 8.13
N SER A 295 -55.44 -77.85 7.08
CA SER A 295 -56.80 -77.81 6.55
C SER A 295 -57.25 -79.16 5.98
N SER A 296 -56.35 -79.84 5.23
CA SER A 296 -56.61 -81.22 4.73
C SER A 296 -56.82 -82.23 5.84
N ASN A 297 -55.87 -82.23 6.83
CA ASN A 297 -55.94 -83.13 7.99
C ASN A 297 -57.20 -82.85 8.83
N SER A 298 -57.61 -81.59 8.99
CA SER A 298 -58.83 -81.21 9.70
C SER A 298 -60.09 -81.75 8.96
N SER A 299 -60.13 -81.70 7.62
CA SER A 299 -61.21 -82.29 6.80
C SER A 299 -61.25 -83.79 6.90
N GLU A 300 -60.07 -84.45 6.95
CA GLU A 300 -60.01 -85.90 7.19
C GLU A 300 -60.57 -86.31 8.57
N VAL A 301 -60.19 -85.57 9.63
CA VAL A 301 -60.68 -85.75 10.98
C VAL A 301 -62.21 -85.53 11.04
N GLU A 302 -62.74 -84.51 10.34
CA GLU A 302 -64.16 -84.23 10.24
C GLU A 302 -64.89 -85.43 9.58
N ASN A 303 -64.39 -85.92 8.45
CA ASN A 303 -64.92 -87.04 7.75
C ASN A 303 -64.88 -88.35 8.58
N ALA A 304 -63.80 -88.63 9.25
CA ALA A 304 -63.64 -89.75 10.17
C ALA A 304 -64.61 -89.65 11.36
N SER A 305 -64.75 -88.46 11.95
CA SER A 305 -65.72 -88.24 13.06
C SER A 305 -67.16 -88.45 12.62
N LYS A 306 -67.52 -88.02 11.40
CA LYS A 306 -68.83 -88.21 10.81
C LYS A 306 -69.08 -89.70 10.55
N SER A 307 -68.13 -90.42 9.99
CA SER A 307 -68.19 -91.86 9.81
C SER A 307 -68.36 -92.63 11.11
N LEU A 308 -67.63 -92.15 12.16
CA LEU A 308 -67.73 -92.71 13.50
C LEU A 308 -69.14 -92.48 14.11
N ALA A 309 -69.66 -91.23 13.93
CA ALA A 309 -71.01 -90.90 14.40
C ALA A 309 -72.10 -91.72 13.69
N ASP A 310 -71.97 -91.85 12.36
CA ASP A 310 -72.89 -92.69 11.55
C ASP A 310 -72.79 -94.16 11.95
N GLY A 311 -71.54 -94.69 12.17
CA GLY A 311 -71.40 -96.06 12.63
C GLY A 311 -71.87 -96.30 14.07
N ALA A 312 -71.74 -95.33 14.98
CA ALA A 312 -72.27 -95.37 16.33
C ALA A 312 -73.85 -95.36 16.31
N THR A 313 -74.43 -94.63 15.35
CA THR A 313 -75.87 -94.58 15.16
C THR A 313 -76.42 -95.93 14.63
N GLU A 314 -75.68 -96.58 13.74
CA GLU A 314 -76.01 -97.86 13.18
C GLU A 314 -75.86 -99.01 14.21
N GLN A 315 -74.95 -98.89 15.22
CA GLN A 315 -74.82 -99.85 16.31
C GLN A 315 -75.90 -99.72 17.43
N ALA A 316 -76.56 -98.61 17.52
CA ALA A 316 -77.54 -98.26 18.56
C ALA A 316 -79.02 -98.54 18.15
N GLY A 317 -79.27 -98.84 16.86
CA GLY A 317 -80.58 -99.22 16.30
C GLY A 317 -80.68 -100.72 16.10
#